data_214bee466b0e63dd311fb8ff2994f6a0
#
_entry.id   214bee466b0e63dd311fb8ff2994f6a0
#
_cell.length_a   1.000
_cell.length_b   1.000
_cell.length_c   1.000
_cell.angle_alpha   90.00
_cell.angle_beta   90.00
_cell.angle_gamma   90.00
#
_symmetry.space_group_name_H-M   'P 1'
#
loop_
_entity.id
_entity.type
_entity.pdbx_description
1 polymer ?
#
loop_
_entity_poly.entity_id
_entity_poly.type
_entity_poly.pdbx_seq_one_letter_code
_entity_poly.pdbx_strand_id
1 'polypeptide(L)'
;PVALCSLKATSMGINLQTHKTLSFAIGAYLIWGLMPLYLYTLRDVPAGEVVAHRVLWSLPIALIVLRQNGQLETVAATLRKPRLVAMAGLTAVLITVNWLTYVWAVTHGQTVEAALGYYINPLFSIFLGWALLGERLSRPQLAAISLAVLAVVLLTTAAGGLPVVALTLTVTWGVYAYCKRRL
;
A
#
# COMPACT_ATOMS: atom_id res chain seq x y z
N PRO A 1 -28.79 39.19 -7.79
CA PRO A 1 -27.40 39.32 -8.24
C PRO A 1 -26.40 38.71 -7.24
N VAL A 2 -26.68 38.72 -5.93
CA VAL A 2 -25.77 38.21 -4.88
C VAL A 2 -25.63 36.68 -4.90
N ALA A 3 -26.71 35.94 -5.18
CA ALA A 3 -26.72 34.45 -5.20
C ALA A 3 -25.89 33.88 -6.34
N LEU A 4 -25.86 34.52 -7.50
CA LEU A 4 -25.06 34.06 -8.68
C LEU A 4 -23.55 34.28 -8.45
N CYS A 5 -23.17 35.30 -7.68
CA CYS A 5 -21.77 35.56 -7.33
C CYS A 5 -21.23 34.50 -6.34
N SER A 6 -22.07 34.10 -5.36
CA SER A 6 -21.74 33.04 -4.40
C SER A 6 -21.56 31.68 -5.06
N LEU A 7 -22.43 31.29 -5.99
CA LEU A 7 -22.31 30.03 -6.73
C LEU A 7 -21.07 29.95 -7.61
N LYS A 8 -20.67 31.06 -8.25
CA LYS A 8 -19.43 31.14 -9.03
C LYS A 8 -18.18 31.03 -8.16
N ALA A 9 -18.16 31.67 -7.01
CA ALA A 9 -17.02 31.59 -6.08
C ALA A 9 -16.85 30.15 -5.52
N THR A 10 -17.97 29.48 -5.19
CA THR A 10 -17.95 28.08 -4.71
C THR A 10 -17.50 27.12 -5.81
N SER A 11 -17.97 27.29 -7.05
CA SER A 11 -17.56 26.44 -8.16
C SER A 11 -16.09 26.64 -8.56
N MET A 12 -15.56 27.87 -8.44
CA MET A 12 -14.16 28.18 -8.72
C MET A 12 -13.24 27.63 -7.62
N GLY A 13 -13.67 27.65 -6.35
CA GLY A 13 -12.94 27.06 -5.23
C GLY A 13 -12.87 25.51 -5.34
N ILE A 14 -13.97 24.87 -5.71
CA ILE A 14 -14.02 23.42 -5.95
C ILE A 14 -13.07 23.02 -7.09
N ASN A 15 -13.05 23.77 -8.21
CA ASN A 15 -12.17 23.51 -9.33
C ASN A 15 -10.67 23.61 -8.96
N LEU A 16 -10.28 24.68 -8.25
CA LEU A 16 -8.90 24.85 -7.82
C LEU A 16 -8.43 23.76 -6.85
N GLN A 17 -9.31 23.32 -5.97
CA GLN A 17 -9.01 22.21 -5.04
C GLN A 17 -8.89 20.87 -5.77
N THR A 18 -9.75 20.62 -6.74
CA THR A 18 -9.72 19.44 -7.59
C THR A 18 -8.43 19.37 -8.43
N HIS A 19 -8.01 20.48 -9.04
CA HIS A 19 -6.77 20.54 -9.80
C HIS A 19 -5.52 20.29 -8.95
N LYS A 20 -5.45 20.84 -7.73
CA LYS A 20 -4.35 20.57 -6.80
C LYS A 20 -4.32 19.10 -6.37
N THR A 21 -5.46 18.53 -6.01
CA THR A 21 -5.57 17.12 -5.63
C THR A 21 -5.16 16.20 -6.77
N LEU A 22 -5.59 16.51 -8.00
CA LEU A 22 -5.23 15.75 -9.20
C LEU A 22 -3.72 15.82 -9.47
N SER A 23 -3.12 17.01 -9.35
CA SER A 23 -1.67 17.18 -9.56
C SER A 23 -0.85 16.37 -8.54
N PHE A 24 -1.25 16.36 -7.27
CA PHE A 24 -0.61 15.52 -6.25
C PHE A 24 -0.78 14.03 -6.53
N ALA A 25 -1.97 13.61 -6.97
CA ALA A 25 -2.21 12.22 -7.34
C ALA A 25 -1.34 11.79 -8.53
N ILE A 26 -1.30 12.59 -9.59
CA ILE A 26 -0.45 12.33 -10.76
C ILE A 26 1.02 12.25 -10.34
N GLY A 27 1.51 13.21 -9.53
CA GLY A 27 2.89 13.21 -9.04
C GLY A 27 3.22 11.95 -8.23
N ALA A 28 2.33 11.53 -7.35
CA ALA A 28 2.48 10.30 -6.57
C ALA A 28 2.56 9.06 -7.46
N TYR A 29 1.66 8.92 -8.44
CA TYR A 29 1.67 7.79 -9.37
C TYR A 29 2.89 7.79 -10.29
N LEU A 30 3.38 8.96 -10.72
CA LEU A 30 4.62 9.07 -11.50
C LEU A 30 5.83 8.59 -10.68
N ILE A 31 5.96 9.04 -9.42
CA ILE A 31 7.04 8.60 -8.52
C ILE A 31 6.96 7.09 -8.30
N TRP A 32 5.78 6.54 -8.04
CA TRP A 32 5.60 5.10 -7.84
C TRP A 32 5.84 4.29 -9.12
N GLY A 33 5.44 4.82 -10.27
CA GLY A 33 5.68 4.17 -11.56
C GLY A 33 7.16 4.13 -11.97
N LEU A 34 7.94 5.13 -11.55
CA LEU A 34 9.39 5.18 -11.78
C LEU A 34 10.20 4.39 -10.74
N MET A 35 9.58 3.99 -9.62
CA MET A 35 10.26 3.26 -8.55
C MET A 35 10.92 1.95 -9.01
N PRO A 36 10.30 1.11 -9.85
CA PRO A 36 10.98 -0.10 -10.34
C PRO A 36 12.27 0.21 -11.11
N LEU A 37 12.30 1.28 -11.91
CA LEU A 37 13.50 1.71 -12.63
C LEU A 37 14.61 2.12 -11.66
N TYR A 38 14.29 2.88 -10.64
CA TYR A 38 15.23 3.25 -9.57
C TYR A 38 15.75 2.01 -8.83
N LEU A 39 14.86 1.10 -8.42
CA LEU A 39 15.27 -0.13 -7.73
C LEU A 39 16.12 -1.04 -8.61
N TYR A 40 15.89 -1.06 -9.91
CA TYR A 40 16.71 -1.82 -10.84
C TYR A 40 18.16 -1.34 -10.89
N THR A 41 18.41 -0.03 -10.67
CA THR A 41 19.79 0.49 -10.55
C THR A 41 20.50 0.01 -9.27
N LEU A 42 19.74 -0.45 -8.27
CA LEU A 42 20.24 -0.98 -7.00
C LEU A 42 20.29 -2.53 -6.98
N ARG A 43 20.22 -3.19 -8.14
CA ARG A 43 20.19 -4.65 -8.22
C ARG A 43 21.41 -5.34 -7.60
N ASP A 44 22.55 -4.65 -7.54
CA ASP A 44 23.79 -5.17 -6.97
C ASP A 44 23.85 -5.00 -5.43
N VAL A 45 22.83 -4.33 -4.84
CA VAL A 45 22.70 -4.11 -3.40
C VAL A 45 21.67 -5.10 -2.83
N PRO A 46 21.98 -5.82 -1.74
CA PRO A 46 21.01 -6.72 -1.10
C PRO A 46 19.71 -6.01 -0.73
N ALA A 47 18.56 -6.63 -1.06
CA ALA A 47 17.25 -6.04 -0.78
C ALA A 47 17.05 -5.65 0.68
N GLY A 48 17.66 -6.41 1.61
CA GLY A 48 17.66 -6.11 3.04
C GLY A 48 18.33 -4.78 3.37
N GLU A 49 19.44 -4.45 2.74
CA GLU A 49 20.13 -3.17 2.93
C GLU A 49 19.29 -2.01 2.40
N VAL A 50 18.72 -2.15 1.21
CA VAL A 50 17.85 -1.12 0.62
C VAL A 50 16.67 -0.80 1.56
N VAL A 51 16.01 -1.83 2.10
CA VAL A 51 14.89 -1.66 3.03
C VAL A 51 15.37 -1.11 4.38
N ALA A 52 16.51 -1.58 4.90
CA ALA A 52 17.07 -1.08 6.16
C ALA A 52 17.41 0.42 6.07
N HIS A 53 18.08 0.85 5.01
CA HIS A 53 18.37 2.27 4.78
C HIS A 53 17.10 3.11 4.66
N ARG A 54 16.07 2.60 3.96
CA ARG A 54 14.79 3.27 3.87
C ARG A 54 14.14 3.49 5.24
N VAL A 55 14.15 2.47 6.11
CA VAL A 55 13.60 2.57 7.47
C VAL A 55 14.43 3.56 8.30
N LEU A 56 15.76 3.42 8.25
CA LEU A 56 16.69 4.24 9.02
C LEU A 56 16.53 5.74 8.70
N TRP A 57 16.51 6.09 7.42
CA TRP A 57 16.38 7.48 6.98
C TRP A 57 14.98 8.06 7.12
N SER A 58 13.94 7.22 7.18
CA SER A 58 12.58 7.70 7.44
C SER A 58 12.35 8.08 8.90
N LEU A 59 13.09 7.51 9.86
CA LEU A 59 12.94 7.79 11.29
C LEU A 59 13.18 9.26 11.67
N PRO A 60 14.30 9.91 11.30
CA PRO A 60 14.52 11.31 11.63
C PRO A 60 13.45 12.23 11.02
N ILE A 61 13.03 11.94 9.79
CA ILE A 61 11.97 12.71 9.12
C ILE A 61 10.66 12.57 9.90
N ALA A 62 10.28 11.34 10.26
CA ALA A 62 9.08 11.10 11.06
C ALA A 62 9.13 11.80 12.41
N LEU A 63 10.26 11.79 13.10
CA LEU A 63 10.47 12.48 14.38
C LEU A 63 10.34 13.99 14.24
N ILE A 64 10.90 14.59 13.19
CA ILE A 64 10.78 16.03 12.92
C ILE A 64 9.30 16.39 12.71
N VAL A 65 8.58 15.63 11.88
CA VAL A 65 7.15 15.87 11.60
C VAL A 65 6.31 15.72 12.88
N LEU A 66 6.55 14.67 13.67
CA LEU A 66 5.85 14.47 14.95
C LEU A 66 6.10 15.62 15.93
N ARG A 67 7.34 16.10 15.99
CA ARG A 67 7.69 17.26 16.83
C ARG A 67 7.00 18.53 16.36
N GLN A 68 7.00 18.82 15.06
CA GLN A 68 6.37 20.01 14.50
C GLN A 68 4.85 20.00 14.72
N ASN A 69 4.22 18.83 14.70
CA ASN A 69 2.79 18.68 14.93
C ASN A 69 2.41 18.55 16.43
N GLY A 70 3.36 18.63 17.35
CA GLY A 70 3.11 18.47 18.78
C GLY A 70 2.62 17.08 19.21
N GLN A 71 2.87 16.05 18.40
CA GLN A 71 2.32 14.69 18.60
C GLN A 71 3.24 13.76 19.38
N LEU A 72 4.41 14.20 19.84
CA LEU A 72 5.38 13.37 20.56
C LEU A 72 4.80 12.77 21.85
N GLU A 73 4.04 13.57 22.63
CA GLU A 73 3.39 13.07 23.85
C GLU A 73 2.34 12.02 23.57
N THR A 74 1.57 12.18 22.49
CA THR A 74 0.56 11.20 22.06
C THR A 74 1.23 9.88 21.68
N VAL A 75 2.35 9.92 20.97
CA VAL A 75 3.14 8.73 20.63
C VAL A 75 3.70 8.08 21.89
N ALA A 76 4.28 8.86 22.81
CA ALA A 76 4.79 8.33 24.08
C ALA A 76 3.70 7.67 24.94
N ALA A 77 2.50 8.27 24.98
CA ALA A 77 1.34 7.68 25.65
C ALA A 77 0.86 6.38 24.96
N THR A 78 0.93 6.33 23.64
CA THR A 78 0.56 5.15 22.85
C THR A 78 1.53 3.98 23.08
N LEU A 79 2.83 4.27 23.20
CA LEU A 79 3.87 3.26 23.49
C LEU A 79 3.70 2.58 24.85
N ARG A 80 2.95 3.19 25.78
CA ARG A 80 2.59 2.57 27.07
C ARG A 80 1.46 1.56 26.98
N LYS A 81 0.80 1.43 25.83
CA LYS A 81 -0.32 0.51 25.60
C LYS A 81 0.16 -0.75 24.87
N PRO A 82 0.41 -1.88 25.57
CA PRO A 82 1.07 -3.05 24.98
C PRO A 82 0.31 -3.64 23.79
N ARG A 83 -1.01 -3.58 23.80
CA ARG A 83 -1.86 -4.05 22.69
C ARG A 83 -1.64 -3.24 21.43
N LEU A 84 -1.54 -1.90 21.54
CA LEU A 84 -1.29 -1.02 20.39
C LEU A 84 0.13 -1.20 19.86
N VAL A 85 1.11 -1.37 20.75
CA VAL A 85 2.51 -1.64 20.38
C VAL A 85 2.62 -2.98 19.65
N ALA A 86 1.95 -4.03 20.15
CA ALA A 86 1.94 -5.33 19.48
C ALA A 86 1.30 -5.27 18.08
N MET A 87 0.18 -4.56 17.94
CA MET A 87 -0.47 -4.34 16.64
C MET A 87 0.40 -3.50 15.69
N ALA A 88 1.05 -2.45 16.20
CA ALA A 88 2.00 -1.64 15.43
C ALA A 88 3.21 -2.47 14.99
N GLY A 89 3.75 -3.31 15.88
CA GLY A 89 4.83 -4.25 15.57
C GLY A 89 4.44 -5.24 14.48
N LEU A 90 3.24 -5.84 14.59
CA LEU A 90 2.72 -6.74 13.56
C LEU A 90 2.60 -6.05 12.20
N THR A 91 2.01 -4.84 12.17
CA THR A 91 1.90 -4.08 10.93
C THR A 91 3.25 -3.67 10.37
N ALA A 92 4.23 -3.35 11.21
CA ALA A 92 5.61 -3.05 10.79
C ALA A 92 6.29 -4.28 10.17
N VAL A 93 6.14 -5.46 10.77
CA VAL A 93 6.67 -6.71 10.20
C VAL A 93 6.02 -7.01 8.84
N LEU A 94 4.70 -6.94 8.75
CA LEU A 94 3.98 -7.21 7.50
C LEU A 94 4.42 -6.28 6.36
N ILE A 95 4.53 -4.98 6.64
CA ILE A 95 4.95 -4.03 5.60
C ILE A 95 6.44 -4.19 5.26
N THR A 96 7.27 -4.57 6.22
CA THR A 96 8.70 -4.85 5.96
C THR A 96 8.86 -6.08 5.07
N VAL A 97 8.16 -7.17 5.35
CA VAL A 97 8.17 -8.38 4.50
C VAL A 97 7.66 -8.03 3.10
N ASN A 98 6.57 -7.26 3.00
CA ASN A 98 6.04 -6.79 1.72
C ASN A 98 7.10 -6.04 0.90
N TRP A 99 7.78 -5.07 1.51
CA TRP A 99 8.82 -4.29 0.84
C TRP A 99 10.07 -5.09 0.50
N LEU A 100 10.51 -6.00 1.38
CA LEU A 100 11.61 -6.91 1.08
C LEU A 100 11.31 -7.76 -0.14
N THR A 101 10.11 -8.35 -0.18
CA THR A 101 9.65 -9.16 -1.32
C THR A 101 9.59 -8.32 -2.60
N TYR A 102 9.06 -7.10 -2.52
CA TYR A 102 8.96 -6.22 -3.68
C TYR A 102 10.34 -5.81 -4.23
N VAL A 103 11.24 -5.33 -3.35
CA VAL A 103 12.60 -4.94 -3.75
C VAL A 103 13.32 -6.13 -4.34
N TRP A 104 13.27 -7.27 -3.67
CA TRP A 104 13.89 -8.50 -4.16
C TRP A 104 13.35 -8.90 -5.54
N ALA A 105 12.05 -8.89 -5.73
CA ALA A 105 11.44 -9.25 -7.02
C ALA A 105 11.86 -8.32 -8.15
N VAL A 106 11.90 -7.01 -7.91
CA VAL A 106 12.30 -6.02 -8.93
C VAL A 106 13.79 -6.20 -9.28
N THR A 107 14.66 -6.40 -8.29
CA THR A 107 16.11 -6.56 -8.52
C THR A 107 16.47 -7.89 -9.17
N HIS A 108 15.59 -8.90 -9.08
CA HIS A 108 15.78 -10.23 -9.72
C HIS A 108 14.94 -10.41 -11.00
N GLY A 109 14.44 -9.33 -11.58
CA GLY A 109 13.72 -9.38 -12.88
C GLY A 109 12.27 -9.88 -12.78
N GLN A 110 11.73 -10.08 -11.59
CA GLN A 110 10.35 -10.56 -11.36
C GLN A 110 9.34 -9.40 -11.19
N THR A 111 9.58 -8.27 -11.85
CA THR A 111 8.77 -7.05 -11.74
C THR A 111 7.31 -7.29 -12.15
N VAL A 112 7.08 -8.12 -13.17
CA VAL A 112 5.72 -8.45 -13.64
C VAL A 112 4.95 -9.23 -12.57
N GLU A 113 5.58 -10.20 -11.92
CA GLU A 113 4.97 -10.96 -10.83
C GLU A 113 4.67 -10.07 -9.62
N ALA A 114 5.57 -9.14 -9.28
CA ALA A 114 5.34 -8.14 -8.25
C ALA A 114 4.14 -7.22 -8.59
N ALA A 115 4.03 -6.76 -9.84
CA ALA A 115 2.90 -5.97 -10.30
C ALA A 115 1.57 -6.73 -10.18
N LEU A 116 1.54 -8.02 -10.55
CA LEU A 116 0.36 -8.87 -10.40
C LEU A 116 -0.10 -8.97 -8.95
N GLY A 117 0.81 -9.11 -7.99
CA GLY A 117 0.47 -9.09 -6.57
C GLY A 117 -0.30 -7.83 -6.17
N TYR A 118 0.12 -6.67 -6.64
CA TYR A 118 -0.58 -5.42 -6.37
C TYR A 118 -1.92 -5.28 -7.10
N TYR A 119 -2.07 -5.84 -8.30
CA TYR A 119 -3.36 -5.88 -9.00
C TYR A 119 -4.39 -6.77 -8.29
N ILE A 120 -3.94 -7.83 -7.62
CA ILE A 120 -4.82 -8.74 -6.87
C ILE A 120 -5.23 -8.14 -5.51
N ASN A 121 -4.46 -7.22 -4.94
CA ASN A 121 -4.68 -6.62 -3.62
C ASN A 121 -6.11 -6.10 -3.37
N PRO A 122 -6.76 -5.32 -4.27
CA PRO A 122 -8.12 -4.87 -4.04
C PRO A 122 -9.11 -6.03 -3.89
N LEU A 123 -8.95 -7.08 -4.70
CA LEU A 123 -9.83 -8.25 -4.67
C LEU A 123 -9.60 -9.08 -3.41
N PHE A 124 -8.35 -9.23 -2.98
CA PHE A 124 -8.00 -9.87 -1.71
C PHE A 124 -8.53 -9.08 -0.51
N SER A 125 -8.51 -7.75 -0.57
CA SER A 125 -9.09 -6.88 0.47
C SER A 125 -10.61 -7.07 0.58
N ILE A 126 -11.32 -7.21 -0.54
CA ILE A 126 -12.75 -7.52 -0.58
C ILE A 126 -13.02 -8.92 0.00
N PHE A 127 -12.19 -9.90 -0.37
CA PHE A 127 -12.26 -11.25 0.19
C PHE A 127 -12.07 -11.26 1.72
N LEU A 128 -11.08 -10.51 2.24
CA LEU A 128 -10.87 -10.36 3.68
C LEU A 128 -12.06 -9.68 4.38
N GLY A 129 -12.66 -8.67 3.75
CA GLY A 129 -13.89 -8.02 4.25
C GLY A 129 -15.03 -9.02 4.41
N TRP A 130 -15.24 -9.87 3.40
CA TRP A 130 -16.21 -10.94 3.48
C TRP A 130 -15.87 -12.00 4.54
N ALA A 131 -14.65 -12.52 4.51
CA ALA A 131 -14.26 -13.65 5.37
C ALA A 131 -14.13 -13.28 6.86
N LEU A 132 -13.62 -12.07 7.17
CA LEU A 132 -13.30 -11.67 8.55
C LEU A 132 -14.29 -10.67 9.14
N LEU A 133 -15.00 -9.89 8.32
CA LEU A 133 -15.96 -8.88 8.77
C LEU A 133 -17.41 -9.29 8.50
N GLY A 134 -17.65 -10.41 7.80
CA GLY A 134 -18.99 -10.87 7.44
C GLY A 134 -19.70 -9.99 6.42
N GLU A 135 -18.94 -9.17 5.66
CA GLU A 135 -19.52 -8.32 4.61
C GLU A 135 -20.13 -9.18 3.50
N ARG A 136 -21.28 -8.76 2.97
CA ARG A 136 -21.93 -9.49 1.87
C ARG A 136 -21.28 -9.12 0.56
N LEU A 137 -20.80 -10.12 -0.19
CA LEU A 137 -20.28 -9.92 -1.53
C LEU A 137 -21.41 -9.66 -2.52
N SER A 138 -21.27 -8.62 -3.34
CA SER A 138 -22.11 -8.39 -4.50
C SER A 138 -21.75 -9.37 -5.63
N ARG A 139 -22.68 -9.63 -6.54
CA ARG A 139 -22.43 -10.51 -7.71
C ARG A 139 -21.20 -10.09 -8.53
N PRO A 140 -21.00 -8.78 -8.86
CA PRO A 140 -19.80 -8.37 -9.59
C PRO A 140 -18.50 -8.57 -8.78
N GLN A 141 -18.53 -8.40 -7.45
CA GLN A 141 -17.37 -8.67 -6.60
C GLN A 141 -17.02 -10.17 -6.59
N LEU A 142 -18.00 -11.03 -6.51
CA LEU A 142 -17.78 -12.49 -6.59
C LEU A 142 -17.17 -12.88 -7.94
N ALA A 143 -17.70 -12.34 -9.05
CA ALA A 143 -17.16 -12.56 -10.38
C ALA A 143 -15.69 -12.07 -10.48
N ALA A 144 -15.38 -10.89 -9.94
CA ALA A 144 -14.02 -10.35 -9.94
C ALA A 144 -13.03 -11.21 -9.13
N ILE A 145 -13.45 -11.71 -7.96
CA ILE A 145 -12.62 -12.63 -7.15
C ILE A 145 -12.41 -13.95 -7.90
N SER A 146 -13.45 -14.51 -8.52
CA SER A 146 -13.34 -15.73 -9.30
C SER A 146 -12.37 -15.58 -10.48
N LEU A 147 -12.40 -14.45 -11.17
CA LEU A 147 -11.47 -14.14 -12.25
C LEU A 147 -10.03 -14.00 -11.73
N ALA A 148 -9.82 -13.40 -10.54
CA ALA A 148 -8.51 -13.31 -9.94
C ALA A 148 -7.94 -14.69 -9.57
N VAL A 149 -8.78 -15.57 -9.00
CA VAL A 149 -8.40 -16.96 -8.71
C VAL A 149 -8.03 -17.70 -10.00
N LEU A 150 -8.83 -17.55 -11.04
CA LEU A 150 -8.55 -18.15 -12.36
C LEU A 150 -7.23 -17.64 -12.93
N ALA A 151 -6.96 -16.34 -12.84
CA ALA A 151 -5.69 -15.75 -13.29
C ALA A 151 -4.49 -16.32 -12.53
N VAL A 152 -4.58 -16.49 -11.21
CA VAL A 152 -3.53 -17.14 -10.41
C VAL A 152 -3.32 -18.58 -10.83
N VAL A 153 -4.39 -19.36 -11.07
CA VAL A 153 -4.30 -20.74 -11.53
C VAL A 153 -3.62 -20.82 -12.90
N LEU A 154 -4.03 -19.97 -13.85
CA LEU A 154 -3.43 -19.93 -15.19
C LEU A 154 -1.95 -19.55 -15.14
N LEU A 155 -1.59 -18.57 -14.30
CA LEU A 155 -0.19 -18.19 -14.12
C LEU A 155 0.63 -19.32 -13.49
N THR A 156 0.08 -20.00 -12.49
CA THR A 156 0.72 -21.16 -11.85
C THR A 156 1.01 -22.27 -12.87
N THR A 157 0.04 -22.57 -13.72
CA THR A 157 0.19 -23.63 -14.75
C THR A 157 1.14 -23.22 -15.87
N ALA A 158 1.09 -21.94 -16.29
CA ALA A 158 1.94 -21.43 -17.36
C ALA A 158 3.40 -21.24 -16.92
N ALA A 159 3.64 -20.83 -15.67
CA ALA A 159 4.98 -20.62 -15.12
C ALA A 159 5.62 -21.90 -14.56
N GLY A 160 4.88 -23.01 -14.49
CA GLY A 160 5.36 -24.26 -13.89
C GLY A 160 5.57 -24.21 -12.37
N GLY A 161 5.04 -23.19 -11.68
CA GLY A 161 5.16 -23.01 -10.24
C GLY A 161 4.24 -21.93 -9.69
N LEU A 162 4.01 -21.98 -8.37
CA LEU A 162 3.19 -20.97 -7.70
C LEU A 162 3.83 -19.57 -7.79
N PRO A 163 3.06 -18.50 -8.10
CA PRO A 163 3.55 -17.13 -8.13
C PRO A 163 3.76 -16.61 -6.68
N VAL A 164 4.84 -17.07 -6.06
CA VAL A 164 5.12 -16.85 -4.63
C VAL A 164 5.25 -15.36 -4.30
N VAL A 165 5.89 -14.60 -5.18
CA VAL A 165 6.06 -13.14 -5.01
C VAL A 165 4.70 -12.45 -5.01
N ALA A 166 3.85 -12.72 -6.01
CA ALA A 166 2.52 -12.11 -6.10
C ALA A 166 1.65 -12.46 -4.90
N LEU A 167 1.66 -13.73 -4.47
CA LEU A 167 0.90 -14.18 -3.30
C LEU A 167 1.41 -13.54 -2.01
N THR A 168 2.73 -13.49 -1.81
CA THR A 168 3.33 -12.85 -0.61
C THR A 168 2.98 -11.38 -0.54
N LEU A 169 3.10 -10.65 -1.65
CA LEU A 169 2.73 -9.23 -1.71
C LEU A 169 1.24 -9.01 -1.43
N THR A 170 0.37 -9.83 -2.02
CA THR A 170 -1.08 -9.75 -1.82
C THR A 170 -1.47 -10.00 -0.38
N VAL A 171 -0.98 -11.09 0.22
CA VAL A 171 -1.34 -11.48 1.59
C VAL A 171 -0.80 -10.49 2.61
N THR A 172 0.48 -10.15 2.52
CA THR A 172 1.11 -9.23 3.49
C THR A 172 0.48 -7.85 3.46
N TRP A 173 0.19 -7.30 2.27
CA TRP A 173 -0.50 -6.02 2.14
C TRP A 173 -1.94 -6.06 2.62
N GLY A 174 -2.71 -7.08 2.24
CA GLY A 174 -4.11 -7.21 2.65
C GLY A 174 -4.27 -7.38 4.15
N VAL A 175 -3.44 -8.23 4.77
CA VAL A 175 -3.45 -8.41 6.24
C VAL A 175 -2.97 -7.12 6.94
N TYR A 176 -1.95 -6.45 6.42
CA TYR A 176 -1.51 -5.13 6.91
C TYR A 176 -2.66 -4.12 6.89
N ALA A 177 -3.37 -3.99 5.77
CA ALA A 177 -4.49 -3.07 5.62
C ALA A 177 -5.64 -3.39 6.59
N TYR A 178 -5.93 -4.68 6.79
CA TYR A 178 -6.91 -5.15 7.77
C TYR A 178 -6.50 -4.79 9.20
N CYS A 179 -5.27 -5.09 9.60
CA CYS A 179 -4.75 -4.76 10.93
C CYS A 179 -4.76 -3.25 11.19
N LYS A 180 -4.41 -2.45 10.19
CA LYS A 180 -4.43 -0.98 10.27
C LYS A 180 -5.83 -0.40 10.50
N ARG A 181 -6.88 -1.04 9.97
CA ARG A 181 -8.28 -0.63 10.26
C ARG A 181 -8.69 -0.90 11.71
N ARG A 182 -8.00 -1.80 12.40
CA ARG A 182 -8.28 -2.18 13.80
C ARG A 182 -7.48 -1.35 14.82
N LEU A 183 -6.46 -0.61 14.38
CA LEU A 183 -5.70 0.37 15.16
C LEU A 183 -6.45 1.68 15.28
#